data_7eca98c50dfa9f2e3ce559b7fed5dc77
#
_entry.id   7eca98c50dfa9f2e3ce559b7fed5dc77
#
_cell.length_a   1.000
_cell.length_b   1.000
_cell.length_c   1.000
_cell.angle_alpha   90.00
_cell.angle_beta   90.00
_cell.angle_gamma   90.00
#
_symmetry.space_group_name_H-M   'P 1'
#
loop_
_entity.id
_entity.type
_entity.pdbx_description
1 polymer ?
#
loop_
_entity_poly.entity_id
_entity_poly.type
_entity_poly.pdbx_seq_one_letter_code
_entity_poly.pdbx_strand_id
1 'polypeptide(L)'
;MRVAVCQLNSREDREANLAAAEAVLQRAADAGADLALLPECVDYLGPTRGLPAPEPVDGEVGRFFAGVARRLGIWLIAGSIRERGPDPDHAWNTSLVFDRSGTLAASYRKIHLYDVEIPGRVSYLESATVAPGEQPVVVDVEGLRVGLSICYDLRFPELYRQLVIEGDAHLLVVPAAFTLHTGRDHWEVLLRARAIENQCFVAAAGQTGDHEPGRSCYGRSMVVDPWGTVLTQVPDGPGLAVADIDLNRLRSIRAELPSLANRRL
;
A
#
# COMPACT_ATOMS: atom_id res chain seq x y z
N MET A 1 -5.87 -4.50 -16.98
CA MET A 1 -4.84 -3.58 -16.44
C MET A 1 -3.78 -4.41 -15.77
N ARG A 2 -2.51 -4.20 -16.10
CA ARG A 2 -1.38 -4.91 -15.48
C ARG A 2 -0.87 -4.14 -14.26
N VAL A 3 -0.86 -4.80 -13.10
CA VAL A 3 -0.46 -4.21 -11.81
C VAL A 3 0.85 -4.83 -11.35
N ALA A 4 1.81 -3.99 -10.96
CA ALA A 4 3.05 -4.40 -10.31
C ALA A 4 2.99 -4.11 -8.81
N VAL A 5 3.31 -5.10 -7.99
CA VAL A 5 3.56 -4.93 -6.55
C VAL A 5 5.06 -4.98 -6.32
N CYS A 6 5.60 -3.91 -5.76
CA CYS A 6 7.04 -3.76 -5.52
C CYS A 6 7.35 -4.06 -4.05
N GLN A 7 8.50 -4.70 -3.82
CA GLN A 7 9.01 -5.04 -2.49
C GLN A 7 10.35 -4.38 -2.28
N LEU A 8 10.50 -3.61 -1.20
CA LEU A 8 11.69 -2.82 -0.89
C LEU A 8 12.24 -3.16 0.49
N ASN A 9 13.48 -2.77 0.73
CA ASN A 9 14.08 -2.73 2.06
C ASN A 9 14.57 -1.29 2.32
N SER A 10 13.63 -0.38 2.56
CA SER A 10 13.96 1.00 2.92
C SER A 10 14.63 1.06 4.28
N ARG A 11 15.61 1.97 4.44
CA ARG A 11 16.39 2.16 5.65
C ARG A 11 16.49 3.64 6.01
N GLU A 12 17.53 4.02 6.76
CA GLU A 12 17.77 5.41 7.20
C GLU A 12 18.33 6.33 6.11
N ASP A 13 18.85 5.79 5.01
CA ASP A 13 19.37 6.54 3.88
C ASP A 13 18.26 6.81 2.86
N ARG A 14 17.73 8.05 2.90
CA ARG A 14 16.62 8.48 2.03
C ARG A 14 16.98 8.46 0.55
N GLU A 15 18.18 8.91 0.19
CA GLU A 15 18.62 8.95 -1.22
C GLU A 15 18.73 7.53 -1.79
N ALA A 16 19.33 6.63 -1.03
CA ALA A 16 19.42 5.22 -1.43
C ALA A 16 18.03 4.57 -1.55
N ASN A 17 17.08 4.87 -0.66
CA ASN A 17 15.71 4.37 -0.72
C ASN A 17 14.98 4.88 -1.97
N LEU A 18 15.08 6.16 -2.29
CA LEU A 18 14.46 6.74 -3.49
C LEU A 18 15.07 6.15 -4.77
N ALA A 19 16.40 5.98 -4.81
CA ALA A 19 17.07 5.33 -5.95
C ALA A 19 16.63 3.86 -6.12
N ALA A 20 16.48 3.11 -5.02
CA ALA A 20 15.97 1.74 -5.06
C ALA A 20 14.49 1.67 -5.51
N ALA A 21 13.67 2.63 -5.06
CA ALA A 21 12.28 2.74 -5.50
C ALA A 21 12.19 3.06 -7.00
N GLU A 22 12.99 4.00 -7.50
CA GLU A 22 13.05 4.31 -8.94
C GLU A 22 13.49 3.09 -9.77
N ALA A 23 14.52 2.38 -9.33
CA ALA A 23 15.02 1.21 -10.05
C ALA A 23 13.98 0.08 -10.14
N VAL A 24 13.21 -0.19 -9.08
CA VAL A 24 12.14 -1.20 -9.12
C VAL A 24 10.97 -0.73 -9.97
N LEU A 25 10.62 0.57 -9.96
CA LEU A 25 9.58 1.14 -10.81
C LEU A 25 9.95 1.08 -12.30
N GLN A 26 11.23 1.34 -12.66
CA GLN A 26 11.70 1.14 -14.03
C GLN A 26 11.49 -0.31 -14.48
N ARG A 27 11.87 -1.29 -13.65
CA ARG A 27 11.64 -2.71 -13.94
C ARG A 27 10.15 -3.06 -14.06
N ALA A 28 9.28 -2.42 -13.27
CA ALA A 28 7.84 -2.60 -13.38
C ALA A 28 7.30 -2.07 -14.72
N ALA A 29 7.76 -0.89 -15.15
CA ALA A 29 7.43 -0.32 -16.46
C ALA A 29 7.95 -1.21 -17.60
N ASP A 30 9.19 -1.70 -17.52
CA ASP A 30 9.78 -2.62 -18.50
C ASP A 30 9.01 -3.96 -18.59
N ALA A 31 8.37 -4.39 -17.48
CA ALA A 31 7.48 -5.55 -17.44
C ALA A 31 6.06 -5.24 -17.97
N GLY A 32 5.83 -4.02 -18.45
CA GLY A 32 4.56 -3.58 -19.02
C GLY A 32 3.48 -3.27 -18.00
N ALA A 33 3.85 -2.88 -16.78
CA ALA A 33 2.88 -2.48 -15.77
C ALA A 33 2.19 -1.16 -16.15
N ASP A 34 0.87 -1.14 -16.03
CA ASP A 34 0.05 0.08 -16.14
C ASP A 34 0.01 0.86 -14.84
N LEU A 35 0.00 0.14 -13.72
CA LEU A 35 -0.04 0.65 -12.35
C LEU A 35 1.03 -0.05 -11.51
N ALA A 36 1.85 0.72 -10.79
CA ALA A 36 2.81 0.19 -9.83
C ALA A 36 2.46 0.64 -8.41
N LEU A 37 2.65 -0.27 -7.45
CA LEU A 37 2.43 -0.06 -6.02
C LEU A 37 3.74 -0.23 -5.26
N LEU A 38 4.17 0.81 -4.53
CA LEU A 38 5.30 0.79 -3.61
C LEU A 38 4.84 0.50 -2.16
N PRO A 39 5.73 0.04 -1.25
CA PRO A 39 5.39 -0.23 0.14
C PRO A 39 5.27 1.04 1.00
N GLU A 40 4.71 0.90 2.21
CA GLU A 40 4.68 1.94 3.26
C GLU A 40 6.09 2.40 3.64
N CYS A 41 6.24 3.68 4.07
CA CYS A 41 7.51 4.28 4.48
C CYS A 41 8.59 4.16 3.40
N VAL A 42 8.23 4.50 2.17
CA VAL A 42 9.06 4.24 0.99
C VAL A 42 10.38 5.01 1.01
N ASP A 43 10.38 6.23 1.53
CA ASP A 43 11.54 7.12 1.57
C ASP A 43 12.41 6.95 2.82
N TYR A 44 11.81 6.51 3.94
CA TYR A 44 12.54 6.32 5.19
C TYR A 44 11.88 5.25 6.09
N LEU A 45 12.66 4.28 6.51
CA LEU A 45 12.28 3.29 7.52
C LEU A 45 13.49 2.97 8.40
N GLY A 46 13.69 3.75 9.44
CA GLY A 46 14.82 3.68 10.35
C GLY A 46 14.51 4.24 11.73
N PRO A 47 15.55 4.53 12.55
CA PRO A 47 15.39 5.02 13.91
C PRO A 47 14.62 6.34 13.99
N THR A 48 13.76 6.48 15.01
CA THR A 48 12.96 7.70 15.24
C THR A 48 13.79 8.97 15.28
N ARG A 49 15.03 8.92 15.84
CA ARG A 49 15.94 10.06 15.91
C ARG A 49 16.41 10.59 14.56
N GLY A 50 16.28 9.81 13.49
CA GLY A 50 16.65 10.15 12.12
C GLY A 50 15.48 10.44 11.20
N LEU A 51 14.24 10.48 11.74
CA LEU A 51 13.06 10.72 10.93
C LEU A 51 13.18 12.04 10.16
N PRO A 52 12.97 12.03 8.83
CA PRO A 52 12.90 13.25 8.04
C PRO A 52 11.78 14.17 8.53
N ALA A 53 12.01 15.49 8.41
CA ALA A 53 10.96 16.46 8.69
C ALA A 53 9.75 16.19 7.78
N PRO A 54 8.51 16.29 8.30
CA PRO A 54 7.31 16.13 7.48
C PRO A 54 7.25 17.21 6.39
N GLU A 55 6.89 16.83 5.17
CA GLU A 55 6.77 17.72 4.02
C GLU A 55 5.34 17.75 3.47
N PRO A 56 4.92 18.78 2.72
CA PRO A 56 3.64 18.78 2.06
C PRO A 56 3.62 17.70 0.96
N VAL A 57 2.44 17.34 0.47
CA VAL A 57 2.27 16.31 -0.57
C VAL A 57 3.00 16.64 -1.88
N ASP A 58 3.22 17.93 -2.16
CA ASP A 58 4.02 18.46 -3.26
C ASP A 58 5.47 18.78 -2.86
N GLY A 59 5.93 18.23 -1.73
CA GLY A 59 7.28 18.32 -1.22
C GLY A 59 8.32 17.62 -2.11
N GLU A 60 9.52 17.43 -1.61
CA GLU A 60 10.62 16.83 -2.38
C GLU A 60 10.27 15.41 -2.85
N VAL A 61 9.79 14.56 -1.93
CA VAL A 61 9.42 13.15 -2.25
C VAL A 61 8.22 13.09 -3.18
N GLY A 62 7.20 13.93 -2.94
CA GLY A 62 6.04 14.00 -3.84
C GLY A 62 6.44 14.39 -5.27
N ARG A 63 7.27 15.42 -5.44
CA ARG A 63 7.79 15.83 -6.76
C ARG A 63 8.67 14.75 -7.40
N PHE A 64 9.48 14.05 -6.61
CA PHE A 64 10.29 12.93 -7.10
C PHE A 64 9.40 11.86 -7.74
N PHE A 65 8.38 11.36 -7.03
CA PHE A 65 7.50 10.32 -7.54
C PHE A 65 6.60 10.79 -8.69
N ALA A 66 6.14 12.05 -8.67
CA ALA A 66 5.47 12.67 -9.80
C ALA A 66 6.34 12.65 -11.07
N GLY A 67 7.63 12.98 -10.91
CA GLY A 67 8.62 12.93 -11.99
C GLY A 67 8.85 11.51 -12.52
N VAL A 68 8.91 10.52 -11.62
CA VAL A 68 9.06 9.10 -11.99
C VAL A 68 7.83 8.60 -12.75
N ALA A 69 6.61 8.83 -12.22
CA ALA A 69 5.36 8.44 -12.87
C ALA A 69 5.27 8.99 -14.31
N ARG A 70 5.56 10.30 -14.47
CA ARG A 70 5.56 10.96 -15.79
C ARG A 70 6.61 10.39 -16.73
N ARG A 71 7.84 10.17 -16.27
CA ARG A 71 8.93 9.65 -17.12
C ARG A 71 8.64 8.24 -17.60
N LEU A 72 8.08 7.38 -16.71
CA LEU A 72 7.77 5.99 -17.03
C LEU A 72 6.42 5.83 -17.73
N GLY A 73 5.55 6.84 -17.71
CA GLY A 73 4.22 6.80 -18.31
C GLY A 73 3.28 5.79 -17.63
N ILE A 74 3.45 5.55 -16.32
CA ILE A 74 2.64 4.61 -15.54
C ILE A 74 1.85 5.33 -14.46
N TRP A 75 0.74 4.74 -14.03
CA TRP A 75 0.12 5.10 -12.77
C TRP A 75 0.98 4.62 -11.61
N LEU A 76 1.11 5.44 -10.57
CA LEU A 76 1.96 5.14 -9.43
C LEU A 76 1.24 5.39 -8.11
N ILE A 77 1.14 4.35 -7.28
CA ILE A 77 0.82 4.49 -5.86
C ILE A 77 2.16 4.47 -5.11
N ALA A 78 2.60 5.64 -4.65
CA ALA A 78 3.94 5.87 -4.12
C ALA A 78 4.10 5.36 -2.65
N GLY A 79 3.42 4.27 -2.32
CA GLY A 79 3.48 3.71 -0.98
C GLY A 79 2.94 4.68 0.07
N SER A 80 3.80 5.09 1.01
CA SER A 80 3.46 6.21 1.89
C SER A 80 4.69 7.03 2.29
N ILE A 81 4.42 8.29 2.66
CA ILE A 81 5.39 9.29 3.10
C ILE A 81 4.93 9.95 4.39
N ARG A 82 5.82 10.68 5.05
CA ARG A 82 5.48 11.57 6.18
C ARG A 82 4.99 12.92 5.63
N GLU A 83 3.69 13.08 5.53
CA GLU A 83 3.06 14.37 5.19
C GLU A 83 3.05 15.31 6.40
N ARG A 84 3.22 16.61 6.19
CA ARG A 84 3.07 17.64 7.23
C ARG A 84 1.67 17.54 7.84
N GLY A 85 1.61 17.32 9.15
CA GLY A 85 0.41 17.02 9.90
C GLY A 85 -0.38 18.25 10.34
N PRO A 86 -1.37 18.05 11.21
CA PRO A 86 -2.27 19.10 11.67
C PRO A 86 -1.62 20.04 12.68
N ASP A 87 -0.52 19.61 13.30
CA ASP A 87 0.22 20.35 14.32
C ASP A 87 1.73 20.04 14.22
N PRO A 88 2.60 20.76 14.97
CA PRO A 88 4.04 20.57 14.89
C PRO A 88 4.55 19.21 15.39
N ASP A 89 3.79 18.52 16.24
CA ASP A 89 4.23 17.28 16.89
C ASP A 89 3.82 16.03 16.09
N HIS A 90 2.83 16.15 15.20
CA HIS A 90 2.28 15.04 14.43
C HIS A 90 2.42 15.25 12.92
N ALA A 91 2.79 14.17 12.23
CA ALA A 91 2.70 14.04 10.78
C ALA A 91 1.48 13.21 10.39
N TRP A 92 1.09 13.17 9.11
CA TRP A 92 0.26 12.08 8.58
C TRP A 92 1.13 11.05 7.86
N ASN A 93 0.71 9.79 7.93
CA ASN A 93 1.22 8.70 7.12
C ASN A 93 0.34 8.64 5.86
N THR A 94 0.86 9.14 4.72
CA THR A 94 0.03 9.45 3.55
C THR A 94 0.50 8.72 2.30
N SER A 95 -0.41 7.99 1.67
CA SER A 95 -0.24 7.39 0.35
C SER A 95 -0.60 8.38 -0.75
N LEU A 96 0.26 8.51 -1.76
CA LEU A 96 0.06 9.41 -2.89
C LEU A 96 -0.16 8.61 -4.17
N VAL A 97 -1.14 9.02 -4.98
CA VAL A 97 -1.45 8.41 -6.28
C VAL A 97 -1.18 9.41 -7.39
N PHE A 98 -0.28 9.07 -8.29
CA PHE A 98 0.05 9.88 -9.46
C PHE A 98 -0.44 9.21 -10.74
N ASP A 99 -1.00 10.00 -11.64
CA ASP A 99 -1.34 9.55 -12.98
C ASP A 99 -0.10 9.47 -13.90
N ARG A 100 -0.29 9.00 -15.14
CA ARG A 100 0.78 8.86 -16.13
C ARG A 100 1.47 10.19 -16.52
N SER A 101 0.82 11.34 -16.25
CA SER A 101 1.39 12.67 -16.47
C SER A 101 2.23 13.17 -15.29
N GLY A 102 2.19 12.45 -14.14
CA GLY A 102 2.77 12.85 -12.88
C GLY A 102 1.89 13.83 -12.09
N THR A 103 0.61 13.97 -12.45
CA THR A 103 -0.35 14.75 -11.67
C THR A 103 -0.80 13.95 -10.45
N LEU A 104 -0.88 14.59 -9.28
CA LEU A 104 -1.45 13.98 -8.08
C LEU A 104 -2.96 13.78 -8.27
N ALA A 105 -3.37 12.54 -8.45
CA ALA A 105 -4.78 12.15 -8.67
C ALA A 105 -5.55 11.96 -7.37
N ALA A 106 -4.88 11.45 -6.32
CA ALA A 106 -5.46 11.26 -4.99
C ALA A 106 -4.37 11.17 -3.90
N SER A 107 -4.79 11.41 -2.65
CA SER A 107 -3.99 11.12 -1.46
C SER A 107 -4.87 10.47 -0.40
N TYR A 108 -4.30 9.54 0.37
CA TYR A 108 -4.98 8.86 1.46
C TYR A 108 -4.11 8.92 2.72
N ARG A 109 -4.66 9.44 3.82
CA ARG A 109 -4.04 9.46 5.14
C ARG A 109 -4.48 8.23 5.92
N LYS A 110 -3.54 7.47 6.44
CA LYS A 110 -3.77 6.24 7.23
C LYS A 110 -4.75 6.50 8.36
N ILE A 111 -5.85 5.73 8.40
CA ILE A 111 -6.91 5.90 9.39
C ILE A 111 -6.55 5.18 10.70
N HIS A 112 -6.10 3.91 10.62
CA HIS A 112 -5.82 3.09 11.78
C HIS A 112 -4.33 3.07 12.09
N LEU A 113 -3.94 3.68 13.20
CA LEU A 113 -2.54 3.78 13.62
C LEU A 113 -2.10 2.52 14.36
N TYR A 114 -0.83 2.14 14.14
CA TYR A 114 -0.24 0.94 14.72
C TYR A 114 0.24 1.20 16.15
N ASP A 115 -0.70 1.17 17.10
CA ASP A 115 -0.43 1.25 18.53
C ASP A 115 -0.53 -0.17 19.10
N VAL A 116 0.63 -0.79 19.34
CA VAL A 116 0.69 -2.20 19.75
C VAL A 116 1.75 -2.40 20.83
N GLU A 117 1.35 -3.12 21.87
CA GLU A 117 2.25 -3.61 22.90
C GLU A 117 2.12 -5.14 23.00
N ILE A 118 3.18 -5.84 22.60
CA ILE A 118 3.31 -7.29 22.76
C ILE A 118 4.47 -7.52 23.73
N PRO A 119 4.22 -7.92 24.99
CA PRO A 119 5.25 -8.03 26.00
C PRO A 119 6.45 -8.88 25.55
N GLY A 120 7.66 -8.31 25.67
CA GLY A 120 8.91 -8.96 25.27
C GLY A 120 9.15 -9.11 23.77
N ARG A 121 8.30 -8.51 22.90
CA ARG A 121 8.40 -8.63 21.43
C ARG A 121 8.31 -7.30 20.71
N VAL A 122 7.21 -6.58 20.83
CA VAL A 122 6.94 -5.34 20.09
C VAL A 122 6.29 -4.33 21.04
N SER A 123 6.87 -3.14 21.11
CA SER A 123 6.23 -1.98 21.70
C SER A 123 6.39 -0.84 20.71
N TYR A 124 5.28 -0.39 20.13
CA TYR A 124 5.27 0.69 19.15
C TYR A 124 3.98 1.49 19.27
N LEU A 125 4.12 2.80 19.36
CA LEU A 125 3.03 3.76 19.48
C LEU A 125 3.11 4.75 18.31
N GLU A 126 2.45 4.42 17.18
CA GLU A 126 2.45 5.27 15.99
C GLU A 126 1.79 6.62 16.27
N SER A 127 0.73 6.61 17.09
CA SER A 127 -0.01 7.82 17.49
C SER A 127 0.82 8.84 18.27
N ALA A 128 1.99 8.49 18.76
CA ALA A 128 2.89 9.44 19.42
C ALA A 128 3.48 10.50 18.46
N THR A 129 3.49 10.25 17.15
CA THR A 129 4.09 11.15 16.15
C THR A 129 3.28 11.24 14.84
N VAL A 130 2.19 10.47 14.74
CA VAL A 130 1.32 10.40 13.56
C VAL A 130 -0.12 10.69 13.96
N ALA A 131 -0.78 11.61 13.27
CA ALA A 131 -2.21 11.84 13.40
C ALA A 131 -3.00 10.87 12.52
N PRO A 132 -4.18 10.39 12.95
CA PRO A 132 -5.04 9.56 12.13
C PRO A 132 -5.67 10.36 10.99
N GLY A 133 -5.86 9.71 9.84
CA GLY A 133 -6.77 10.17 8.79
C GLY A 133 -8.23 9.89 9.15
N GLU A 134 -9.16 10.44 8.37
CA GLU A 134 -10.59 10.33 8.67
C GLU A 134 -11.41 9.80 7.48
N GLN A 135 -10.89 9.93 6.26
CA GLN A 135 -11.66 9.71 5.05
C GLN A 135 -11.20 8.47 4.27
N PRO A 136 -12.08 7.50 3.99
CA PRO A 136 -11.84 6.47 3.00
C PRO A 136 -11.70 7.11 1.60
N VAL A 137 -10.78 6.60 0.79
CA VAL A 137 -10.50 7.15 -0.54
C VAL A 137 -10.53 6.05 -1.60
N VAL A 138 -11.30 6.32 -2.66
CA VAL A 138 -11.29 5.52 -3.89
C VAL A 138 -10.94 6.43 -5.06
N VAL A 139 -10.00 6.01 -5.88
CA VAL A 139 -9.56 6.75 -7.07
C VAL A 139 -9.84 5.93 -8.34
N ASP A 140 -10.24 6.61 -9.41
CA ASP A 140 -10.37 5.98 -10.74
C ASP A 140 -9.03 5.97 -11.46
N VAL A 141 -8.58 4.78 -11.84
CA VAL A 141 -7.36 4.54 -12.60
C VAL A 141 -7.77 3.92 -13.94
N GLU A 142 -8.10 4.78 -14.90
CA GLU A 142 -8.50 4.35 -16.26
C GLU A 142 -9.63 3.30 -16.26
N GLY A 143 -10.68 3.53 -15.44
CA GLY A 143 -11.83 2.65 -15.29
C GLY A 143 -11.66 1.54 -14.25
N LEU A 144 -10.47 1.40 -13.65
CA LEU A 144 -10.25 0.55 -12.48
C LEU A 144 -10.41 1.41 -11.21
N ARG A 145 -11.45 1.15 -10.41
CA ARG A 145 -11.66 1.84 -9.14
C ARG A 145 -10.80 1.22 -8.05
N VAL A 146 -9.86 2.01 -7.51
CA VAL A 146 -8.83 1.58 -6.55
C VAL A 146 -9.11 2.15 -5.18
N GLY A 147 -9.41 1.30 -4.21
CA GLY A 147 -9.58 1.65 -2.80
C GLY A 147 -8.24 1.67 -2.08
N LEU A 148 -7.94 2.77 -1.38
CA LEU A 148 -6.66 3.00 -0.72
C LEU A 148 -6.72 2.60 0.75
N SER A 149 -5.64 1.98 1.23
CA SER A 149 -5.39 1.67 2.64
C SER A 149 -3.88 1.65 2.90
N ILE A 150 -3.45 1.60 4.17
CA ILE A 150 -2.04 1.49 4.55
C ILE A 150 -1.91 0.51 5.71
N CYS A 151 -1.15 -0.59 5.53
CA CYS A 151 -0.59 -1.49 6.54
C CYS A 151 -1.59 -1.94 7.63
N TYR A 152 -1.63 -1.27 8.77
CA TYR A 152 -2.46 -1.65 9.91
C TYR A 152 -3.95 -1.58 9.61
N ASP A 153 -4.36 -0.75 8.63
CA ASP A 153 -5.74 -0.74 8.10
C ASP A 153 -6.21 -2.14 7.69
N LEU A 154 -5.29 -3.02 7.27
CA LEU A 154 -5.59 -4.40 6.89
C LEU A 154 -6.35 -5.18 7.98
N ARG A 155 -6.23 -4.78 9.25
CA ARG A 155 -6.91 -5.46 10.36
C ARG A 155 -8.35 -5.04 10.56
N PHE A 156 -8.81 -4.00 9.88
CA PHE A 156 -10.13 -3.40 10.05
C PHE A 156 -11.02 -3.64 8.81
N PRO A 157 -11.82 -4.72 8.81
CA PRO A 157 -12.66 -5.10 7.66
C PRO A 157 -13.69 -4.02 7.31
N GLU A 158 -14.05 -3.17 8.25
CA GLU A 158 -15.02 -2.09 8.09
C GLU A 158 -14.60 -1.11 6.99
N LEU A 159 -13.32 -0.68 7.00
CA LEU A 159 -12.77 0.21 5.97
C LEU A 159 -12.89 -0.42 4.57
N TYR A 160 -12.51 -1.68 4.43
CA TYR A 160 -12.55 -2.37 3.13
C TYR A 160 -13.97 -2.56 2.63
N ARG A 161 -14.90 -2.86 3.54
CA ARG A 161 -16.32 -2.94 3.22
C ARG A 161 -16.84 -1.60 2.71
N GLN A 162 -16.50 -0.51 3.36
CA GLN A 162 -16.88 0.84 2.95
C GLN A 162 -16.31 1.19 1.57
N LEU A 163 -15.02 0.96 1.34
CA LEU A 163 -14.38 1.19 0.04
C LEU A 163 -15.07 0.44 -1.11
N VAL A 164 -15.58 -0.77 -0.87
CA VAL A 164 -16.25 -1.56 -1.91
C VAL A 164 -17.73 -1.20 -2.05
N ILE A 165 -18.46 -0.99 -0.94
CA ILE A 165 -19.90 -0.76 -1.01
C ILE A 165 -20.23 0.68 -1.39
N GLU A 166 -19.54 1.65 -0.81
CA GLU A 166 -19.80 3.08 -1.06
C GLU A 166 -18.95 3.60 -2.21
N GLY A 167 -17.68 3.13 -2.29
CA GLY A 167 -16.71 3.57 -3.28
C GLY A 167 -16.69 2.72 -4.57
N ASP A 168 -17.40 1.59 -4.64
CA ASP A 168 -17.37 0.63 -5.75
C ASP A 168 -15.95 0.21 -6.15
N ALA A 169 -15.07 -0.04 -5.16
CA ALA A 169 -13.71 -0.46 -5.43
C ALA A 169 -13.68 -1.84 -6.09
N HIS A 170 -12.83 -1.94 -7.11
CA HIS A 170 -12.53 -3.18 -7.84
C HIS A 170 -11.20 -3.80 -7.38
N LEU A 171 -10.27 -2.93 -6.98
CA LEU A 171 -8.95 -3.27 -6.45
C LEU A 171 -8.75 -2.54 -5.11
N LEU A 172 -8.33 -3.27 -4.10
CA LEU A 172 -7.90 -2.72 -2.82
C LEU A 172 -6.37 -2.76 -2.77
N VAL A 173 -5.72 -1.67 -2.35
CA VAL A 173 -4.26 -1.60 -2.28
C VAL A 173 -3.79 -1.45 -0.84
N VAL A 174 -2.69 -2.15 -0.50
CA VAL A 174 -2.14 -2.23 0.85
C VAL A 174 -0.62 -2.03 0.80
N PRO A 175 -0.10 -0.78 0.70
CA PRO A 175 1.27 -0.48 1.07
C PRO A 175 1.52 -0.83 2.54
N ALA A 176 2.61 -1.54 2.87
CA ALA A 176 2.83 -1.97 4.24
C ALA A 176 4.31 -2.08 4.64
N ALA A 177 4.57 -1.82 5.93
CA ALA A 177 5.77 -2.21 6.65
C ALA A 177 5.39 -3.24 7.72
N PHE A 178 4.80 -4.36 7.31
CA PHE A 178 4.19 -5.35 8.17
C PHE A 178 5.25 -6.16 8.90
N THR A 179 5.20 -6.19 10.25
CA THR A 179 6.24 -6.83 11.06
C THR A 179 6.40 -8.32 10.72
N LEU A 180 7.64 -8.82 10.74
CA LEU A 180 7.96 -10.21 10.47
C LEU A 180 7.20 -11.17 11.37
N HIS A 181 7.05 -10.83 12.66
CA HIS A 181 6.40 -11.68 13.65
C HIS A 181 4.94 -11.97 13.32
N THR A 182 4.15 -10.93 13.08
CA THR A 182 2.72 -11.10 12.74
C THR A 182 2.51 -11.39 11.27
N GLY A 183 3.45 -11.02 10.41
CA GLY A 183 3.36 -11.25 8.96
C GLY A 183 3.32 -12.71 8.60
N ARG A 184 4.13 -13.55 9.25
CA ARG A 184 4.17 -14.99 9.01
C ARG A 184 2.82 -15.68 9.16
N ASP A 185 2.02 -15.22 10.13
CA ASP A 185 0.75 -15.86 10.47
C ASP A 185 -0.47 -15.12 9.90
N HIS A 186 -0.37 -13.80 9.69
CA HIS A 186 -1.55 -12.98 9.39
C HIS A 186 -1.57 -12.39 7.98
N TRP A 187 -0.41 -12.11 7.35
CA TRP A 187 -0.35 -11.30 6.13
C TRP A 187 -1.18 -11.89 4.98
N GLU A 188 -0.85 -13.09 4.56
CA GLU A 188 -1.56 -13.75 3.46
C GLU A 188 -3.02 -14.02 3.81
N VAL A 189 -3.29 -14.50 5.03
CA VAL A 189 -4.64 -14.83 5.50
C VAL A 189 -5.54 -13.60 5.43
N LEU A 190 -5.07 -12.45 5.94
CA LEU A 190 -5.85 -11.21 5.94
C LEU A 190 -6.06 -10.68 4.52
N LEU A 191 -5.04 -10.65 3.67
CA LEU A 191 -5.17 -10.18 2.28
C LEU A 191 -6.19 -11.02 1.50
N ARG A 192 -6.12 -12.35 1.63
CA ARG A 192 -7.08 -13.27 1.02
C ARG A 192 -8.49 -13.09 1.59
N ALA A 193 -8.61 -12.87 2.90
CA ALA A 193 -9.90 -12.58 3.53
C ALA A 193 -10.52 -11.30 2.94
N ARG A 194 -9.74 -10.20 2.83
CA ARG A 194 -10.21 -8.94 2.22
C ARG A 194 -10.66 -9.13 0.78
N ALA A 195 -9.95 -9.94 -0.01
CA ALA A 195 -10.34 -10.26 -1.38
C ALA A 195 -11.66 -11.04 -1.44
N ILE A 196 -11.79 -12.09 -0.65
CA ILE A 196 -12.95 -12.99 -0.64
C ILE A 196 -14.22 -12.29 -0.15
N GLU A 197 -14.15 -11.66 1.04
CA GLU A 197 -15.32 -11.06 1.67
C GLU A 197 -15.84 -9.82 0.95
N ASN A 198 -14.96 -9.10 0.22
CA ASN A 198 -15.30 -7.92 -0.54
C ASN A 198 -15.44 -8.19 -2.05
N GLN A 199 -15.19 -9.43 -2.48
CA GLN A 199 -15.28 -9.84 -3.89
C GLN A 199 -14.59 -8.86 -4.83
N CYS A 200 -13.32 -8.54 -4.51
CA CYS A 200 -12.46 -7.61 -5.25
C CYS A 200 -11.02 -8.12 -5.30
N PHE A 201 -10.22 -7.56 -6.20
CA PHE A 201 -8.78 -7.80 -6.19
C PHE A 201 -8.12 -7.13 -4.99
N VAL A 202 -7.00 -7.68 -4.54
CA VAL A 202 -6.13 -7.06 -3.54
C VAL A 202 -4.70 -7.07 -4.06
N ALA A 203 -4.05 -5.89 -4.06
CA ALA A 203 -2.63 -5.75 -4.36
C ALA A 203 -1.91 -5.20 -3.11
N ALA A 204 -0.92 -5.91 -2.63
CA ALA A 204 -0.20 -5.55 -1.42
C ALA A 204 1.31 -5.47 -1.68
N ALA A 205 1.92 -4.34 -1.32
CA ALA A 205 3.35 -4.11 -1.44
C ALA A 205 3.97 -3.96 -0.05
N GLY A 206 4.94 -4.80 0.29
CA GLY A 206 5.54 -4.87 1.61
C GLY A 206 7.01 -4.44 1.65
N GLN A 207 7.41 -3.78 2.73
CA GLN A 207 8.80 -3.72 3.13
C GLN A 207 9.27 -5.11 3.55
N THR A 208 10.56 -5.44 3.33
CA THR A 208 11.12 -6.77 3.60
C THR A 208 12.47 -6.69 4.32
N GLY A 209 12.76 -7.69 5.15
CA GLY A 209 14.05 -7.83 5.82
C GLY A 209 14.25 -6.87 6.99
N ASP A 210 15.50 -6.67 7.39
CA ASP A 210 15.86 -5.86 8.56
C ASP A 210 16.02 -4.38 8.18
N HIS A 211 15.45 -3.48 8.99
CA HIS A 211 15.50 -2.03 8.79
C HIS A 211 16.37 -1.33 9.85
N GLU A 212 16.25 -1.77 11.10
CA GLU A 212 17.04 -1.34 12.25
C GLU A 212 17.11 -2.48 13.28
N PRO A 213 17.98 -2.43 14.29
CA PRO A 213 18.04 -3.47 15.32
C PRO A 213 16.67 -3.73 15.98
N GLY A 214 16.20 -4.98 15.89
CA GLY A 214 14.92 -5.41 16.44
C GLY A 214 13.69 -5.11 15.57
N ARG A 215 13.83 -4.50 14.39
CA ARG A 215 12.73 -4.21 13.47
C ARG A 215 12.93 -4.88 12.12
N SER A 216 12.11 -5.90 11.84
CA SER A 216 12.11 -6.62 10.57
C SER A 216 10.71 -6.68 10.00
N CYS A 217 10.61 -6.56 8.67
CA CYS A 217 9.36 -6.68 7.91
C CYS A 217 9.28 -8.00 7.15
N TYR A 218 8.05 -8.50 6.97
CA TYR A 218 7.78 -9.83 6.42
C TYR A 218 7.99 -9.90 4.91
N GLY A 219 7.72 -8.83 4.17
CA GLY A 219 7.71 -8.86 2.71
C GLY A 219 6.50 -9.59 2.15
N ARG A 220 6.75 -10.47 1.18
CA ARG A 220 5.71 -11.26 0.51
C ARG A 220 4.64 -10.41 -0.14
N SER A 221 5.08 -9.35 -0.85
CA SER A 221 4.20 -8.55 -1.70
C SER A 221 3.46 -9.44 -2.68
N MET A 222 2.13 -9.26 -2.84
CA MET A 222 1.32 -10.18 -3.63
C MET A 222 0.11 -9.52 -4.26
N VAL A 223 -0.45 -10.18 -5.26
CA VAL A 223 -1.77 -9.86 -5.83
C VAL A 223 -2.69 -11.06 -5.63
N VAL A 224 -3.91 -10.79 -5.15
CA VAL A 224 -4.94 -11.80 -4.87
C VAL A 224 -6.18 -11.48 -5.71
N ASP A 225 -6.81 -12.51 -6.30
CA ASP A 225 -8.05 -12.36 -7.08
C ASP A 225 -9.30 -12.33 -6.16
N PRO A 226 -10.48 -11.94 -6.67
CA PRO A 226 -11.72 -11.90 -5.88
C PRO A 226 -12.18 -13.23 -5.31
N TRP A 227 -11.61 -14.36 -5.75
CA TRP A 227 -11.87 -15.70 -5.21
C TRP A 227 -10.92 -16.05 -4.05
N GLY A 228 -9.91 -15.22 -3.79
CA GLY A 228 -8.88 -15.45 -2.79
C GLY A 228 -7.67 -16.22 -3.31
N THR A 229 -7.54 -16.40 -4.63
CA THR A 229 -6.36 -17.01 -5.23
C THR A 229 -5.20 -16.03 -5.28
N VAL A 230 -4.04 -16.43 -4.78
CA VAL A 230 -2.81 -15.66 -4.96
C VAL A 230 -2.36 -15.80 -6.41
N LEU A 231 -2.47 -14.71 -7.19
CA LEU A 231 -2.09 -14.67 -8.61
C LEU A 231 -0.58 -14.59 -8.78
N THR A 232 0.08 -13.84 -7.91
CA THR A 232 1.54 -13.68 -7.90
C THR A 232 2.03 -13.27 -6.52
N GLN A 233 3.29 -13.60 -6.19
CA GLN A 233 3.93 -13.23 -4.94
C GLN A 233 5.43 -12.99 -5.14
N VAL A 234 5.98 -11.95 -4.51
CA VAL A 234 7.42 -11.68 -4.48
C VAL A 234 8.08 -12.60 -3.44
N PRO A 235 9.17 -13.29 -3.78
CA PRO A 235 9.94 -14.08 -2.83
C PRO A 235 10.66 -13.19 -1.80
N ASP A 236 11.47 -13.80 -0.91
CA ASP A 236 12.26 -13.05 0.07
C ASP A 236 13.25 -12.09 -0.62
N GLY A 237 13.45 -10.93 -0.03
CA GLY A 237 14.30 -9.86 -0.53
C GLY A 237 13.59 -8.85 -1.44
N PRO A 238 14.26 -7.74 -1.81
CA PRO A 238 13.72 -6.72 -2.70
C PRO A 238 13.40 -7.28 -4.10
N GLY A 239 12.27 -6.86 -4.67
CA GLY A 239 11.84 -7.34 -5.97
C GLY A 239 10.50 -6.78 -6.41
N LEU A 240 9.93 -7.37 -7.44
CA LEU A 240 8.57 -7.08 -7.90
C LEU A 240 7.90 -8.33 -8.44
N ALA A 241 6.58 -8.31 -8.45
CA ALA A 241 5.75 -9.27 -9.15
C ALA A 241 4.62 -8.54 -9.89
N VAL A 242 4.16 -9.11 -11.01
CA VAL A 242 3.09 -8.52 -11.82
C VAL A 242 1.93 -9.48 -11.98
N ALA A 243 0.71 -8.94 -12.05
CA ALA A 243 -0.50 -9.68 -12.38
C ALA A 243 -1.45 -8.82 -13.20
N ASP A 244 -2.28 -9.46 -14.01
CA ASP A 244 -3.32 -8.80 -14.77
C ASP A 244 -4.63 -8.76 -13.96
N ILE A 245 -5.22 -7.58 -13.80
CA ILE A 245 -6.53 -7.36 -13.20
C ILE A 245 -7.58 -7.46 -14.28
N ASP A 246 -8.38 -8.54 -14.24
CA ASP A 246 -9.46 -8.78 -15.19
C ASP A 246 -10.81 -8.45 -14.55
N LEU A 247 -11.42 -7.34 -14.96
CA LEU A 247 -12.74 -6.93 -14.48
C LEU A 247 -13.87 -7.88 -14.91
N ASN A 248 -13.69 -8.68 -15.95
CA ASN A 248 -14.69 -9.71 -16.32
C ASN A 248 -14.67 -10.84 -15.28
N ARG A 249 -13.49 -11.24 -14.81
CA ARG A 249 -13.36 -12.19 -13.70
C ARG A 249 -14.05 -11.69 -12.43
N LEU A 250 -13.86 -10.41 -12.08
CA LEU A 250 -14.52 -9.78 -10.94
C LEU A 250 -16.06 -9.84 -11.09
N ARG A 251 -16.58 -9.44 -12.24
CA ARG A 251 -18.03 -9.45 -12.53
C ARG A 251 -18.61 -10.85 -12.47
N SER A 252 -17.92 -11.86 -13.05
CA SER A 252 -18.33 -13.26 -13.01
C SER A 252 -18.45 -13.75 -11.57
N ILE A 253 -17.44 -13.52 -10.73
CA ILE A 253 -17.46 -13.94 -9.32
C ILE A 253 -18.63 -13.28 -8.56
N ARG A 254 -18.84 -11.97 -8.73
CA ARG A 254 -19.94 -11.25 -8.10
C ARG A 254 -21.32 -11.73 -8.55
N ALA A 255 -21.43 -12.19 -9.81
CA ALA A 255 -22.67 -12.75 -10.34
C ALA A 255 -22.91 -14.19 -9.88
N GLU A 256 -21.88 -15.04 -9.86
CA GLU A 256 -21.96 -16.44 -9.48
C GLU A 256 -22.19 -16.64 -7.96
N LEU A 257 -21.56 -15.80 -7.14
CA LEU A 257 -21.67 -15.83 -5.68
C LEU A 257 -22.01 -14.42 -5.14
N PRO A 258 -23.30 -13.98 -5.21
CA PRO A 258 -23.67 -12.58 -4.95
C PRO A 258 -23.69 -12.24 -3.44
N SER A 259 -22.61 -12.52 -2.71
CA SER A 259 -22.54 -12.32 -1.26
C SER A 259 -22.66 -10.84 -0.85
N LEU A 260 -22.13 -9.93 -1.66
CA LEU A 260 -22.28 -8.49 -1.42
C LEU A 260 -23.75 -8.03 -1.55
N ALA A 261 -24.48 -8.55 -2.57
CA ALA A 261 -25.88 -8.23 -2.77
C ALA A 261 -26.79 -8.88 -1.71
N ASN A 262 -26.39 -10.02 -1.15
CA ASN A 262 -27.13 -10.74 -0.11
C ASN A 262 -26.91 -10.18 1.31
N ARG A 263 -26.11 -9.15 1.47
CA ARG A 263 -25.83 -8.51 2.75
C ARG A 263 -27.11 -7.94 3.38
N ARG A 264 -27.21 -7.98 4.72
CA ARG A 264 -28.36 -7.50 5.50
C ARG A 264 -28.02 -6.32 6.43
N LEU A 265 -26.72 -6.07 6.69
CA LEU A 265 -26.21 -5.00 7.56
C LEU A 265 -25.29 -4.07 6.79
#